data_492c33b4a6f39d8b12b9823ecd3fea6b
#
_entry.id   492c33b4a6f39d8b12b9823ecd3fea6b
#
_cell.length_a   1.000
_cell.length_b   1.000
_cell.length_c   1.000
_cell.angle_alpha   90.00
_cell.angle_beta   90.00
_cell.angle_gamma   90.00
#
_symmetry.space_group_name_H-M   'P 1'
#
loop_
_entity.id
_entity.type
_entity.pdbx_description
1 polymer ?
#
loop_
_entity_poly.entity_id
_entity_poly.type
_entity_poly.pdbx_seq_one_letter_code
_entity_poly.pdbx_strand_id
1 'polypeptide(L)'
;MFRVNSIARQLGSFKSASKLSQQTRKMHVKPVKMRWLTGGVNYSYLLSTEDKTKSWLIDPAEPAEVFSALKTEELMSVEAVVNTHHHYDHSGGNGAVVSRLTELENADVQVISGSHNSPGTTQIPKHLQEYALGDLKIRCIRTPCHTQDSVCYYVSDPMSQEKAIFTGDTLFIAGCGRFFEGTGEEMDVALNRRILDGVGNSNWATTKVYPGHEYTKSNVKFVRHAVYKTAGENAALDKLEKFCNENDVTAGVFTLQDELEYNPFMRLDDPTVRDAVKDPQGSLTRAQVTDRLRTLKNKM
;
A
#
# COMPACT_ATOMS: atom_id res chain seq x y z
N MET A 1 14.30 14.75 -86.08
CA MET A 1 14.43 13.29 -85.75
C MET A 1 15.44 13.18 -84.62
N PHE A 2 15.03 13.39 -83.37
CA PHE A 2 15.84 13.06 -82.20
C PHE A 2 14.98 12.57 -81.08
N ARG A 3 15.25 11.34 -80.61
CA ARG A 3 14.58 10.66 -79.52
C ARG A 3 15.12 11.25 -78.20
N VAL A 4 14.23 11.58 -77.28
CA VAL A 4 14.55 11.94 -75.91
C VAL A 4 14.20 10.77 -75.03
N ASN A 5 15.23 10.15 -74.41
CA ASN A 5 15.10 9.06 -73.44
C ASN A 5 14.69 9.64 -72.07
N SER A 6 13.60 9.12 -71.56
CA SER A 6 13.11 9.35 -70.20
C SER A 6 13.88 8.46 -69.24
N ILE A 7 14.55 9.08 -68.24
CA ILE A 7 15.16 8.38 -67.11
C ILE A 7 14.20 8.48 -65.93
N ALA A 8 13.53 7.41 -65.64
CA ALA A 8 12.75 7.26 -64.44
C ALA A 8 13.69 6.99 -63.24
N ARG A 9 13.79 7.90 -62.29
CA ARG A 9 14.45 7.71 -60.99
C ARG A 9 13.51 6.96 -60.06
N GLN A 10 13.87 5.75 -59.69
CA GLN A 10 13.27 5.01 -58.56
C GLN A 10 13.60 5.74 -57.26
N LEU A 11 12.61 6.25 -56.61
CA LEU A 11 12.67 6.69 -55.21
C LEU A 11 12.44 5.46 -54.34
N GLY A 12 13.52 4.98 -53.73
CA GLY A 12 13.49 3.91 -52.75
C GLY A 12 12.69 4.30 -51.51
N SER A 13 11.75 3.45 -51.19
CA SER A 13 10.93 3.47 -49.99
C SER A 13 11.79 3.22 -48.74
N PHE A 14 12.07 4.24 -47.95
CA PHE A 14 12.53 4.04 -46.57
C PHE A 14 11.32 3.73 -45.68
N LYS A 15 10.96 2.46 -45.59
CA LYS A 15 10.13 1.90 -44.53
C LYS A 15 11.04 1.15 -43.58
N SER A 16 11.35 1.70 -42.46
CA SER A 16 11.53 0.99 -41.21
C SER A 16 11.69 1.99 -40.06
N ALA A 17 10.61 2.59 -39.62
CA ALA A 17 10.53 2.99 -38.23
C ALA A 17 10.20 1.73 -37.44
N SER A 18 11.19 1.12 -36.82
CA SER A 18 11.00 0.08 -35.83
C SER A 18 10.09 0.63 -34.73
N LYS A 19 8.86 0.10 -34.65
CA LYS A 19 8.06 0.19 -33.42
C LYS A 19 8.87 -0.56 -32.34
N LEU A 20 9.75 0.13 -31.62
CA LEU A 20 10.11 -0.33 -30.29
C LEU A 20 8.77 -0.40 -29.54
N SER A 21 8.32 -1.60 -29.24
CA SER A 21 7.30 -1.82 -28.24
C SER A 21 7.85 -1.14 -26.97
N GLN A 22 7.23 -0.07 -26.54
CA GLN A 22 7.42 0.43 -25.18
C GLN A 22 6.96 -0.70 -24.28
N GLN A 23 7.88 -1.56 -23.89
CA GLN A 23 7.69 -2.50 -22.82
C GLN A 23 7.49 -1.61 -21.59
N THR A 24 6.25 -1.51 -21.11
CA THR A 24 5.92 -0.73 -19.93
C THR A 24 6.66 -1.34 -18.76
N ARG A 25 7.70 -0.64 -18.29
CA ARG A 25 8.45 -1.02 -17.09
C ARG A 25 7.48 -1.12 -15.92
N LYS A 26 7.68 -2.12 -15.07
CA LYS A 26 6.69 -2.49 -14.07
C LYS A 26 7.38 -2.79 -12.74
N MET A 27 7.07 -2.06 -11.68
CA MET A 27 7.46 -2.50 -10.35
C MET A 27 6.76 -3.83 -10.04
N HIS A 28 7.43 -4.69 -9.29
CA HIS A 28 6.87 -5.95 -8.82
C HIS A 28 6.59 -5.87 -7.33
N VAL A 29 5.37 -6.24 -6.93
CA VAL A 29 5.01 -6.41 -5.53
C VAL A 29 4.53 -7.84 -5.35
N LYS A 30 5.26 -8.62 -4.55
CA LYS A 30 4.91 -9.99 -4.19
C LYS A 30 4.43 -10.02 -2.75
N PRO A 31 3.12 -10.20 -2.50
CA PRO A 31 2.61 -10.39 -1.15
C PRO A 31 2.99 -11.77 -0.62
N VAL A 32 3.47 -11.82 0.60
CA VAL A 32 3.67 -13.03 1.39
C VAL A 32 2.65 -13.02 2.51
N LYS A 33 1.73 -13.95 2.46
CA LYS A 33 0.67 -14.09 3.45
C LYS A 33 1.20 -14.88 4.64
N MET A 34 1.25 -14.25 5.81
CA MET A 34 1.75 -14.88 7.04
C MET A 34 0.57 -15.20 7.96
N ARG A 35 0.60 -16.39 8.58
CA ARG A 35 -0.40 -16.82 9.58
C ARG A 35 0.16 -16.60 10.97
N TRP A 36 -0.10 -15.43 11.53
CA TRP A 36 0.37 -15.10 12.85
C TRP A 36 -0.44 -15.80 13.96
N LEU A 37 0.13 -15.94 15.14
CA LEU A 37 -0.41 -16.66 16.33
C LEU A 37 -1.83 -16.23 16.76
N THR A 38 -2.30 -15.06 16.34
CA THR A 38 -3.63 -14.54 16.67
C THR A 38 -4.75 -15.03 15.74
N GLY A 39 -4.45 -15.89 14.76
CA GLY A 39 -5.40 -16.31 13.72
C GLY A 39 -5.68 -15.24 12.67
N GLY A 40 -5.00 -14.08 12.73
CA GLY A 40 -5.00 -13.05 11.70
C GLY A 40 -4.16 -13.46 10.49
N VAL A 41 -4.36 -12.75 9.40
CA VAL A 41 -3.55 -12.90 8.20
C VAL A 41 -2.79 -11.62 7.97
N ASN A 42 -1.51 -11.64 8.32
CA ASN A 42 -0.60 -10.53 8.07
C ASN A 42 0.00 -10.65 6.67
N TYR A 43 0.42 -9.52 6.15
CA TYR A 43 1.21 -9.44 4.93
C TYR A 43 2.63 -8.99 5.21
N SER A 44 3.60 -9.70 4.63
CA SER A 44 4.89 -9.15 4.23
C SER A 44 4.88 -8.90 2.73
N TYR A 45 5.66 -7.95 2.26
CA TYR A 45 5.73 -7.63 0.83
C TYR A 45 7.18 -7.57 0.37
N LEU A 46 7.47 -8.25 -0.75
CA LEU A 46 8.70 -8.00 -1.50
C LEU A 46 8.38 -7.01 -2.62
N LEU A 47 8.87 -5.77 -2.46
CA LEU A 47 8.84 -4.74 -3.49
C LEU A 47 10.13 -4.80 -4.28
N SER A 48 10.07 -5.02 -5.59
CA SER A 48 11.24 -5.14 -6.46
C SER A 48 11.19 -4.18 -7.64
N THR A 49 12.36 -3.79 -8.13
CA THR A 49 12.55 -3.15 -9.44
C THR A 49 12.06 -4.06 -10.57
N GLU A 50 11.90 -3.54 -11.78
CA GLU A 50 11.46 -4.31 -12.96
C GLU A 50 12.37 -5.51 -13.23
N ASP A 51 13.68 -5.32 -13.18
CA ASP A 51 14.69 -6.35 -13.39
C ASP A 51 14.88 -7.29 -12.20
N LYS A 52 14.21 -7.01 -11.07
CA LYS A 52 14.26 -7.75 -9.80
C LYS A 52 15.64 -7.85 -9.18
N THR A 53 16.55 -6.96 -9.55
CA THR A 53 17.91 -6.94 -9.00
C THR A 53 18.01 -6.25 -7.65
N LYS A 54 17.00 -5.40 -7.32
CA LYS A 54 16.92 -4.63 -6.09
C LYS A 54 15.54 -4.74 -5.48
N SER A 55 15.47 -4.96 -4.16
CA SER A 55 14.20 -5.14 -3.47
C SER A 55 14.21 -4.53 -2.08
N TRP A 56 13.01 -4.16 -1.60
CA TRP A 56 12.71 -3.92 -0.20
C TRP A 56 11.82 -5.04 0.32
N LEU A 57 12.14 -5.57 1.49
CA LEU A 57 11.30 -6.55 2.19
C LEU A 57 10.55 -5.84 3.33
N ILE A 58 9.25 -5.70 3.17
CA ILE A 58 8.39 -4.89 4.04
C ILE A 58 7.67 -5.81 5.02
N ASP A 59 7.71 -5.48 6.33
CA ASP A 59 7.06 -6.15 7.46
C ASP A 59 7.29 -7.68 7.52
N PRO A 60 8.54 -8.18 7.53
CA PRO A 60 8.80 -9.62 7.53
C PRO A 60 8.73 -10.22 8.93
N ALA A 61 7.55 -10.24 9.55
CA ALA A 61 7.37 -10.63 10.95
C ALA A 61 7.61 -12.11 11.23
N GLU A 62 7.26 -13.00 10.26
CA GLU A 62 7.41 -14.45 10.42
C GLU A 62 8.46 -14.99 9.43
N PRO A 63 9.73 -15.08 9.85
CA PRO A 63 10.84 -15.45 8.97
C PRO A 63 10.66 -16.79 8.28
N ALA A 64 10.12 -17.80 8.95
CA ALA A 64 9.94 -19.13 8.38
C ALA A 64 8.98 -19.10 7.19
N GLU A 65 7.87 -18.35 7.28
CA GLU A 65 6.91 -18.22 6.18
C GLU A 65 7.49 -17.33 5.05
N VAL A 66 8.22 -16.27 5.39
CA VAL A 66 8.91 -15.40 4.42
C VAL A 66 9.94 -16.20 3.62
N PHE A 67 10.82 -16.95 4.27
CA PHE A 67 11.85 -17.75 3.61
C PHE A 67 11.27 -18.88 2.76
N SER A 68 10.15 -19.46 3.19
CA SER A 68 9.43 -20.48 2.41
C SER A 68 8.81 -19.90 1.13
N ALA A 69 8.39 -18.64 1.16
CA ALA A 69 7.72 -17.98 0.04
C ALA A 69 8.69 -17.34 -0.96
N LEU A 70 9.91 -16.98 -0.53
CA LEU A 70 10.89 -16.28 -1.35
C LEU A 70 12.00 -17.24 -1.83
N LYS A 71 12.43 -17.04 -3.07
CA LYS A 71 13.59 -17.73 -3.63
C LYS A 71 14.89 -17.09 -3.11
N THR A 72 16.00 -17.84 -3.21
CA THR A 72 17.33 -17.34 -2.82
C THR A 72 17.69 -16.07 -3.59
N GLU A 73 17.43 -16.01 -4.90
CA GLU A 73 17.71 -14.83 -5.72
C GLU A 73 16.87 -13.61 -5.29
N GLU A 74 15.62 -13.83 -4.84
CA GLU A 74 14.76 -12.77 -4.30
C GLU A 74 15.30 -12.25 -2.95
N LEU A 75 15.80 -13.14 -2.09
CA LEU A 75 16.45 -12.75 -0.83
C LEU A 75 17.75 -11.97 -1.08
N MET A 76 18.58 -12.43 -2.01
CA MET A 76 19.83 -11.75 -2.36
C MET A 76 19.63 -10.35 -2.96
N SER A 77 18.45 -10.07 -3.53
CA SER A 77 18.12 -8.74 -4.07
C SER A 77 17.71 -7.71 -3.02
N VAL A 78 17.52 -8.12 -1.74
CA VAL A 78 17.00 -7.25 -0.68
C VAL A 78 18.06 -6.24 -0.22
N GLU A 79 17.84 -4.94 -0.49
CA GLU A 79 18.70 -3.85 -0.01
C GLU A 79 18.26 -3.31 1.36
N ALA A 80 16.97 -3.45 1.70
CA ALA A 80 16.45 -3.02 3.01
C ALA A 80 15.33 -3.92 3.52
N VAL A 81 15.34 -4.14 4.83
CA VAL A 81 14.18 -4.57 5.61
C VAL A 81 13.45 -3.30 6.07
N VAL A 82 12.15 -3.23 5.85
CA VAL A 82 11.37 -2.01 6.09
C VAL A 82 10.17 -2.34 6.96
N ASN A 83 9.91 -1.55 8.01
CA ASN A 83 8.73 -1.74 8.84
C ASN A 83 7.79 -0.55 8.74
N THR A 84 6.50 -0.86 8.62
CA THR A 84 5.44 0.15 8.70
C THR A 84 5.28 0.68 10.12
N HIS A 85 5.48 -0.17 11.14
CA HIS A 85 5.48 0.20 12.55
C HIS A 85 6.13 -0.91 13.41
N HIS A 86 6.27 -0.65 14.71
CA HIS A 86 7.06 -1.51 15.61
C HIS A 86 6.34 -2.75 16.12
N HIS A 87 5.06 -2.95 15.94
CA HIS A 87 4.36 -4.12 16.45
C HIS A 87 5.05 -5.41 16.01
N TYR A 88 5.02 -6.40 16.92
CA TYR A 88 5.78 -7.63 16.74
C TYR A 88 5.36 -8.42 15.50
N ASP A 89 4.07 -8.38 15.15
CA ASP A 89 3.52 -9.01 13.95
C ASP A 89 3.85 -8.27 12.62
N HIS A 90 4.68 -7.22 12.69
CA HIS A 90 5.29 -6.53 11.55
C HIS A 90 6.82 -6.53 11.60
N SER A 91 7.41 -6.29 12.78
CA SER A 91 8.85 -6.11 12.94
C SER A 91 9.58 -7.24 13.67
N GLY A 92 8.84 -8.19 14.27
CA GLY A 92 9.42 -9.23 15.13
C GLY A 92 10.41 -10.16 14.43
N GLY A 93 10.31 -10.31 13.12
CA GLY A 93 11.22 -11.12 12.32
C GLY A 93 12.50 -10.45 11.86
N ASN A 94 12.67 -9.15 12.06
CA ASN A 94 13.80 -8.38 11.51
C ASN A 94 15.16 -9.01 11.79
N GLY A 95 15.44 -9.38 13.05
CA GLY A 95 16.75 -9.93 13.44
C GLY A 95 17.08 -11.24 12.69
N ALA A 96 16.13 -12.16 12.61
CA ALA A 96 16.33 -13.43 11.90
C ALA A 96 16.46 -13.21 10.39
N VAL A 97 15.70 -12.27 9.82
CA VAL A 97 15.78 -11.93 8.40
C VAL A 97 17.15 -11.31 8.08
N VAL A 98 17.59 -10.32 8.83
CA VAL A 98 18.91 -9.69 8.62
C VAL A 98 20.03 -10.72 8.77
N SER A 99 19.98 -11.60 9.79
CA SER A 99 20.96 -12.68 9.95
C SER A 99 21.00 -13.59 8.71
N ARG A 100 19.83 -13.98 8.19
CA ARG A 100 19.76 -14.82 7.00
C ARG A 100 20.31 -14.14 5.75
N LEU A 101 20.02 -12.84 5.57
CA LEU A 101 20.54 -12.06 4.45
C LEU A 101 22.07 -11.94 4.53
N THR A 102 22.62 -11.75 5.74
CA THR A 102 24.07 -11.73 5.96
C THR A 102 24.72 -13.08 5.63
N GLU A 103 24.10 -14.20 5.98
CA GLU A 103 24.58 -15.55 5.60
C GLU A 103 24.61 -15.76 4.06
N LEU A 104 23.77 -15.05 3.32
CA LEU A 104 23.72 -15.05 1.87
C LEU A 104 24.68 -14.02 1.23
N GLU A 105 25.69 -13.56 2.01
CA GLU A 105 26.67 -12.55 1.59
C GLU A 105 26.07 -11.17 1.28
N ASN A 106 24.87 -10.90 1.74
CA ASN A 106 24.21 -9.59 1.64
C ASN A 106 24.38 -8.83 2.99
N ALA A 107 25.57 -8.28 3.23
CA ALA A 107 25.97 -7.73 4.54
C ALA A 107 25.47 -6.30 4.81
N ASP A 108 25.12 -5.53 3.79
CA ASP A 108 24.83 -4.08 3.91
C ASP A 108 23.33 -3.76 3.99
N VAL A 109 22.50 -4.72 4.44
CA VAL A 109 21.06 -4.55 4.51
C VAL A 109 20.68 -3.52 5.56
N GLN A 110 19.98 -2.47 5.12
CA GLN A 110 19.46 -1.44 6.02
C GLN A 110 18.15 -1.92 6.68
N VAL A 111 17.90 -1.47 7.92
CA VAL A 111 16.59 -1.62 8.56
C VAL A 111 15.97 -0.23 8.70
N ILE A 112 14.91 0.02 7.93
CA ILE A 112 14.20 1.30 7.87
C ILE A 112 12.88 1.16 8.61
N SER A 113 12.66 1.96 9.65
CA SER A 113 11.42 1.95 10.44
C SER A 113 11.11 3.32 11.05
N GLY A 114 9.92 3.48 11.62
CA GLY A 114 9.50 4.74 12.23
C GLY A 114 10.16 5.07 13.57
N SER A 115 10.77 4.07 14.26
CA SER A 115 11.47 4.23 15.53
C SER A 115 12.46 3.10 15.80
N HIS A 116 13.28 3.25 16.84
CA HIS A 116 14.15 2.16 17.34
C HIS A 116 13.41 1.04 18.09
N ASN A 117 12.07 1.14 18.24
CA ASN A 117 11.27 0.06 18.81
C ASN A 117 11.18 -1.16 17.86
N SER A 118 11.34 -0.95 16.55
CA SER A 118 11.54 -2.06 15.60
C SER A 118 12.98 -2.60 15.75
N PRO A 119 13.16 -3.93 15.91
CA PRO A 119 14.48 -4.52 16.11
C PRO A 119 15.44 -4.22 14.95
N GLY A 120 16.67 -3.83 15.29
CA GLY A 120 17.75 -3.62 14.33
C GLY A 120 17.67 -2.34 13.50
N THR A 121 16.77 -1.40 13.82
CA THR A 121 16.58 -0.17 13.05
C THR A 121 17.89 0.63 12.91
N THR A 122 18.29 0.85 11.66
CA THR A 122 19.46 1.64 11.27
C THR A 122 19.08 3.03 10.76
N GLN A 123 17.85 3.19 10.21
CA GLN A 123 17.37 4.45 9.66
C GLN A 123 15.93 4.75 10.08
N ILE A 124 15.68 6.01 10.49
CA ILE A 124 14.36 6.53 10.85
C ILE A 124 14.03 7.66 9.88
N PRO A 125 13.11 7.46 8.91
CA PRO A 125 12.78 8.49 7.93
C PRO A 125 12.02 9.65 8.55
N LYS A 126 12.30 10.86 8.08
CA LYS A 126 11.45 12.02 8.33
C LYS A 126 10.18 11.94 7.50
N HIS A 127 9.15 12.68 7.91
CA HIS A 127 7.94 12.82 7.10
C HIS A 127 8.28 13.40 5.72
N LEU A 128 7.76 12.74 4.66
CA LEU A 128 8.01 13.03 3.25
C LEU A 128 9.47 12.84 2.79
N GLN A 129 10.32 12.21 3.61
CA GLN A 129 11.64 11.80 3.12
C GLN A 129 11.49 10.79 1.98
N GLU A 130 12.34 10.95 0.97
CA GLU A 130 12.36 10.07 -0.20
C GLU A 130 13.59 9.18 -0.20
N TYR A 131 13.39 7.94 -0.66
CA TYR A 131 14.42 6.96 -0.98
C TYR A 131 14.31 6.56 -2.44
N ALA A 132 15.40 6.02 -2.99
CA ALA A 132 15.41 5.39 -4.29
C ALA A 132 15.65 3.88 -4.14
N LEU A 133 14.92 3.06 -4.91
CA LEU A 133 15.18 1.65 -5.11
C LEU A 133 15.30 1.40 -6.62
N GLY A 134 16.52 1.45 -7.15
CA GLY A 134 16.73 1.56 -8.58
C GLY A 134 16.06 2.82 -9.13
N ASP A 135 15.16 2.65 -10.10
CA ASP A 135 14.39 3.75 -10.69
C ASP A 135 13.14 4.12 -9.88
N LEU A 136 12.74 3.30 -8.91
CA LEU A 136 11.57 3.56 -8.08
C LEU A 136 11.84 4.68 -7.08
N LYS A 137 10.87 5.57 -6.90
CA LYS A 137 10.88 6.60 -5.87
C LYS A 137 9.94 6.20 -4.75
N ILE A 138 10.45 6.21 -3.53
CA ILE A 138 9.72 5.79 -2.33
C ILE A 138 9.65 6.97 -1.36
N ARG A 139 8.44 7.45 -1.09
CA ARG A 139 8.20 8.55 -0.14
C ARG A 139 7.64 8.00 1.16
N CYS A 140 8.27 8.37 2.28
CA CYS A 140 7.89 7.97 3.62
C CYS A 140 6.87 8.95 4.20
N ILE A 141 5.64 8.51 4.39
CA ILE A 141 4.54 9.32 4.93
C ILE A 141 4.32 8.89 6.38
N ARG A 142 4.80 9.67 7.33
CA ARG A 142 4.57 9.37 8.75
C ARG A 142 3.10 9.58 9.10
N THR A 143 2.49 8.55 9.71
CA THR A 143 1.06 8.48 10.03
C THR A 143 0.84 8.05 11.49
N PRO A 144 1.34 8.82 12.48
CA PRO A 144 1.17 8.47 13.90
C PRO A 144 -0.30 8.37 14.26
N CYS A 145 -0.71 7.28 14.89
CA CYS A 145 -1.98 7.01 15.53
C CYS A 145 -2.12 5.55 15.97
N HIS A 146 -2.11 4.58 15.04
CA HIS A 146 -2.11 3.15 15.38
C HIS A 146 -0.95 2.85 16.31
N THR A 147 0.24 3.27 15.90
CA THR A 147 1.41 3.53 16.75
C THR A 147 1.96 4.91 16.42
N GLN A 148 2.73 5.52 17.35
CA GLN A 148 3.32 6.84 17.11
C GLN A 148 4.45 6.81 16.07
N ASP A 149 5.01 5.64 15.81
CA ASP A 149 6.05 5.44 14.82
C ASP A 149 5.54 4.96 13.44
N SER A 150 4.23 4.87 13.24
CA SER A 150 3.64 4.42 11.97
C SER A 150 4.11 5.24 10.76
N VAL A 151 4.49 4.52 9.69
CA VAL A 151 4.93 5.08 8.39
C VAL A 151 4.25 4.32 7.26
N CYS A 152 3.62 5.06 6.35
CA CYS A 152 3.20 4.53 5.04
C CYS A 152 4.29 4.82 4.01
N TYR A 153 4.54 3.85 3.11
CA TYR A 153 5.54 3.97 2.05
C TYR A 153 4.84 4.07 0.70
N TYR A 154 4.83 5.28 0.14
CA TYR A 154 4.30 5.53 -1.19
C TYR A 154 5.37 5.33 -2.24
N VAL A 155 5.10 4.46 -3.21
CA VAL A 155 6.03 4.08 -4.27
C VAL A 155 5.49 4.53 -5.62
N SER A 156 6.31 5.20 -6.39
CA SER A 156 6.02 5.59 -7.76
C SER A 156 7.15 5.16 -8.69
N ASP A 157 6.77 4.61 -9.83
CA ASP A 157 7.68 4.32 -10.93
C ASP A 157 7.55 5.45 -11.96
N PRO A 158 8.61 6.25 -12.20
CA PRO A 158 8.57 7.34 -13.18
C PRO A 158 8.33 6.88 -14.62
N MET A 159 8.62 5.61 -14.91
CA MET A 159 8.52 5.03 -16.25
C MET A 159 7.19 4.30 -16.49
N SER A 160 6.39 4.08 -15.44
CA SER A 160 5.07 3.46 -15.53
C SER A 160 3.99 4.31 -14.86
N GLN A 161 2.72 3.98 -15.13
CA GLN A 161 1.59 4.60 -14.43
C GLN A 161 1.29 3.90 -13.10
N GLU A 162 1.95 2.80 -12.79
CA GLU A 162 1.70 2.02 -11.58
C GLU A 162 2.30 2.72 -10.35
N LYS A 163 1.48 2.75 -9.30
CA LYS A 163 1.86 3.29 -8.00
C LYS A 163 1.33 2.36 -6.91
N ALA A 164 2.04 2.33 -5.79
CA ALA A 164 1.67 1.53 -4.64
C ALA A 164 1.79 2.36 -3.37
N ILE A 165 0.98 2.05 -2.36
CA ILE A 165 1.16 2.53 -1.00
C ILE A 165 1.06 1.37 -0.02
N PHE A 166 2.13 1.15 0.75
CA PHE A 166 2.17 0.18 1.84
C PHE A 166 1.76 0.89 3.11
N THR A 167 0.60 0.54 3.65
CA THR A 167 -0.06 1.34 4.69
C THR A 167 0.05 0.77 6.09
N GLY A 168 0.59 -0.46 6.22
CA GLY A 168 0.59 -1.16 7.51
C GLY A 168 -0.81 -1.14 8.12
N ASP A 169 -0.86 -0.79 9.39
CA ASP A 169 -2.10 -0.74 10.16
C ASP A 169 -2.71 0.68 10.26
N THR A 170 -2.28 1.60 9.40
CA THR A 170 -2.92 2.92 9.29
C THR A 170 -4.21 2.82 8.46
N LEU A 171 -4.12 2.37 7.20
CA LEU A 171 -5.25 2.21 6.29
C LEU A 171 -5.40 0.74 5.91
N PHE A 172 -6.59 0.19 6.13
CA PHE A 172 -7.03 -1.10 5.57
C PHE A 172 -8.06 -0.87 4.47
N ILE A 173 -8.23 -1.84 3.58
CA ILE A 173 -9.33 -1.80 2.62
C ILE A 173 -10.66 -1.73 3.39
N ALA A 174 -11.43 -0.67 3.14
CA ALA A 174 -12.69 -0.32 3.81
C ALA A 174 -12.58 -0.13 5.33
N GLY A 175 -11.41 0.27 5.85
CA GLY A 175 -11.21 0.45 7.29
C GLY A 175 -9.91 1.12 7.66
N CYS A 176 -9.62 1.13 8.96
CA CYS A 176 -8.34 1.60 9.52
C CYS A 176 -7.95 0.76 10.74
N GLY A 177 -6.72 0.91 11.21
CA GLY A 177 -6.24 0.29 12.44
C GLY A 177 -6.90 0.81 13.71
N ARG A 178 -6.70 0.09 14.82
CA ARG A 178 -7.06 0.60 16.15
C ARG A 178 -6.15 1.76 16.54
N PHE A 179 -6.65 2.65 17.39
CA PHE A 179 -5.87 3.78 17.91
C PHE A 179 -5.19 3.35 19.22
N PHE A 180 -4.14 2.52 19.13
CA PHE A 180 -3.48 2.03 20.35
C PHE A 180 -2.68 3.10 21.04
N GLU A 181 -2.04 3.99 20.28
CA GLU A 181 -1.18 5.04 20.80
C GLU A 181 -1.67 6.44 20.41
N GLY A 182 -2.84 6.54 19.79
CA GLY A 182 -3.35 7.80 19.26
C GLY A 182 -4.84 8.03 19.50
N THR A 183 -5.36 8.99 18.76
CA THR A 183 -6.71 9.53 18.88
C THR A 183 -7.43 9.54 17.54
N GLY A 184 -8.76 9.77 17.54
CA GLY A 184 -9.51 9.95 16.30
C GLY A 184 -9.07 11.16 15.48
N GLU A 185 -8.54 12.20 16.12
CA GLU A 185 -7.94 13.35 15.41
C GLU A 185 -6.69 12.95 14.65
N GLU A 186 -5.78 12.22 15.30
CA GLU A 186 -4.56 11.73 14.64
C GLU A 186 -4.87 10.79 13.49
N MET A 187 -5.88 9.91 13.63
CA MET A 187 -6.29 9.02 12.52
C MET A 187 -6.94 9.80 11.37
N ASP A 188 -7.80 10.78 11.65
CA ASP A 188 -8.35 11.66 10.59
C ASP A 188 -7.23 12.38 9.85
N VAL A 189 -6.24 12.93 10.57
CA VAL A 189 -5.06 13.58 9.99
C VAL A 189 -4.22 12.58 9.19
N ALA A 190 -4.00 11.36 9.70
CA ALA A 190 -3.22 10.34 9.02
C ALA A 190 -3.85 9.94 7.68
N LEU A 191 -5.15 9.62 7.68
CA LEU A 191 -5.88 9.14 6.51
C LEU A 191 -6.19 10.27 5.52
N ASN A 192 -6.80 11.36 6.01
CA ASN A 192 -7.48 12.36 5.19
C ASN A 192 -6.61 13.58 4.85
N ARG A 193 -5.40 13.65 5.41
CA ARG A 193 -4.41 14.68 5.08
C ARG A 193 -3.07 14.05 4.70
N ARG A 194 -2.36 13.39 5.64
CA ARG A 194 -0.99 12.94 5.40
C ARG A 194 -0.86 11.95 4.25
N ILE A 195 -1.74 10.94 4.17
CA ILE A 195 -1.75 9.98 3.05
C ILE A 195 -2.17 10.70 1.78
N LEU A 196 -3.29 11.41 1.78
CA LEU A 196 -3.84 12.05 0.58
C LEU A 196 -2.89 13.10 0.01
N ASP A 197 -2.33 13.97 0.86
CA ASP A 197 -1.37 15.02 0.44
C ASP A 197 -0.04 14.41 0.02
N GLY A 198 0.44 13.39 0.77
CA GLY A 198 1.70 12.70 0.46
C GLY A 198 1.70 11.95 -0.87
N VAL A 199 0.55 11.44 -1.28
CA VAL A 199 0.34 10.78 -2.59
C VAL A 199 0.05 11.81 -3.69
N GLY A 200 -0.77 12.82 -3.37
CA GLY A 200 -1.25 13.84 -4.31
C GLY A 200 -2.45 13.36 -5.16
N ASN A 201 -3.43 14.24 -5.33
CA ASN A 201 -4.75 13.91 -5.90
C ASN A 201 -4.69 13.31 -7.31
N SER A 202 -3.76 13.74 -8.16
CA SER A 202 -3.59 13.19 -9.51
C SER A 202 -3.15 11.70 -9.53
N ASN A 203 -2.75 11.17 -8.38
CA ASN A 203 -2.23 9.81 -8.26
C ASN A 203 -3.18 8.84 -7.55
N TRP A 204 -4.25 9.32 -6.88
CA TRP A 204 -5.12 8.44 -6.08
C TRP A 204 -5.73 7.29 -6.86
N ALA A 205 -6.20 7.55 -8.10
CA ALA A 205 -6.82 6.55 -8.96
C ALA A 205 -5.84 5.48 -9.51
N THR A 206 -4.53 5.72 -9.42
CA THR A 206 -3.50 4.78 -9.89
C THR A 206 -2.66 4.19 -8.75
N THR A 207 -2.87 4.64 -7.51
CA THR A 207 -2.15 4.15 -6.33
C THR A 207 -2.89 2.98 -5.69
N LYS A 208 -2.35 1.78 -5.85
CA LYS A 208 -2.89 0.56 -5.24
C LYS A 208 -2.52 0.49 -3.76
N VAL A 209 -3.47 0.04 -2.93
CA VAL A 209 -3.29 -0.06 -1.47
C VAL A 209 -2.83 -1.46 -1.09
N TYR A 210 -1.75 -1.52 -0.29
CA TYR A 210 -1.16 -2.73 0.28
C TYR A 210 -1.18 -2.62 1.81
N PRO A 211 -2.22 -3.13 2.48
CA PRO A 211 -2.38 -3.01 3.94
C PRO A 211 -1.54 -4.03 4.71
N GLY A 212 -1.38 -3.82 6.02
CA GLY A 212 -0.69 -4.76 6.90
C GLY A 212 -1.42 -6.10 7.09
N HIS A 213 -2.74 -6.09 6.99
CA HIS A 213 -3.58 -7.28 7.18
C HIS A 213 -4.70 -7.40 6.15
N GLU A 214 -5.12 -8.66 5.89
CA GLU A 214 -6.31 -8.97 5.08
C GLU A 214 -7.57 -8.96 5.95
N TYR A 215 -7.98 -7.79 6.38
CA TYR A 215 -9.20 -7.61 7.17
C TYR A 215 -10.42 -7.21 6.33
N THR A 216 -10.31 -7.23 5.01
CA THR A 216 -11.31 -6.64 4.12
C THR A 216 -12.69 -7.23 4.30
N LYS A 217 -12.85 -8.56 4.36
CA LYS A 217 -14.16 -9.20 4.59
C LYS A 217 -14.80 -8.73 5.89
N SER A 218 -14.02 -8.62 6.97
CA SER A 218 -14.48 -8.10 8.26
C SER A 218 -14.82 -6.61 8.20
N ASN A 219 -14.03 -5.83 7.47
CA ASN A 219 -14.27 -4.40 7.29
C ASN A 219 -15.55 -4.16 6.48
N VAL A 220 -15.74 -4.87 5.36
CA VAL A 220 -16.96 -4.81 4.55
C VAL A 220 -18.18 -5.17 5.40
N LYS A 221 -18.10 -6.24 6.20
CA LYS A 221 -19.20 -6.61 7.12
C LYS A 221 -19.52 -5.47 8.08
N PHE A 222 -18.53 -4.77 8.63
CA PHE A 222 -18.74 -3.61 9.50
C PHE A 222 -19.42 -2.48 8.73
N VAL A 223 -18.88 -2.09 7.57
CA VAL A 223 -19.40 -0.97 6.76
C VAL A 223 -20.84 -1.26 6.33
N ARG A 224 -21.14 -2.50 5.93
CA ARG A 224 -22.48 -2.95 5.55
C ARG A 224 -23.45 -2.93 6.73
N HIS A 225 -23.03 -3.36 7.90
CA HIS A 225 -23.90 -3.41 9.08
C HIS A 225 -24.15 -2.03 9.70
N ALA A 226 -23.10 -1.20 9.80
CA ALA A 226 -23.17 0.03 10.56
C ALA A 226 -23.48 1.28 9.73
N VAL A 227 -23.07 1.30 8.44
CA VAL A 227 -23.11 2.51 7.60
C VAL A 227 -24.05 2.33 6.41
N TYR A 228 -23.64 1.64 5.36
CA TYR A 228 -24.40 1.42 4.13
C TYR A 228 -25.17 0.10 4.21
N LYS A 229 -26.32 0.10 4.89
CA LYS A 229 -27.04 -1.11 5.34
C LYS A 229 -27.69 -1.89 4.21
N THR A 230 -28.02 -1.22 3.12
CA THR A 230 -28.77 -1.80 2.00
C THR A 230 -27.90 -1.84 0.76
N ALA A 231 -27.95 -2.95 0.00
CA ALA A 231 -27.32 -3.02 -1.31
C ALA A 231 -27.88 -1.93 -2.24
N GLY A 232 -27.01 -1.29 -3.00
CA GLY A 232 -27.35 -0.15 -3.86
C GLY A 232 -27.16 1.23 -3.20
N GLU A 233 -27.04 1.32 -1.88
CA GLU A 233 -26.72 2.61 -1.21
C GLU A 233 -25.31 3.11 -1.54
N ASN A 234 -24.37 2.19 -1.77
CA ASN A 234 -23.01 2.51 -2.17
C ASN A 234 -22.51 1.48 -3.19
N ALA A 235 -22.52 1.85 -4.46
CA ALA A 235 -22.15 0.95 -5.57
C ALA A 235 -20.68 0.49 -5.51
N ALA A 236 -19.77 1.31 -4.97
CA ALA A 236 -18.38 0.94 -4.80
C ALA A 236 -18.22 -0.13 -3.72
N LEU A 237 -18.95 -0.01 -2.60
CA LEU A 237 -19.00 -1.05 -1.56
C LEU A 237 -19.60 -2.35 -2.09
N ASP A 238 -20.66 -2.29 -2.90
CA ASP A 238 -21.28 -3.48 -3.50
C ASP A 238 -20.28 -4.23 -4.40
N LYS A 239 -19.49 -3.48 -5.18
CA LYS A 239 -18.42 -4.04 -6.01
C LYS A 239 -17.32 -4.69 -5.14
N LEU A 240 -16.90 -4.03 -4.07
CA LEU A 240 -15.92 -4.56 -3.13
C LEU A 240 -16.42 -5.84 -2.45
N GLU A 241 -17.67 -5.83 -1.95
CA GLU A 241 -18.30 -6.99 -1.31
C GLU A 241 -18.38 -8.19 -2.25
N LYS A 242 -18.81 -7.97 -3.50
CA LYS A 242 -18.81 -9.01 -4.53
C LYS A 242 -17.40 -9.57 -4.76
N PHE A 243 -16.39 -8.71 -4.89
CA PHE A 243 -15.01 -9.15 -5.06
C PHE A 243 -14.53 -10.02 -3.90
N CYS A 244 -14.83 -9.62 -2.65
CA CYS A 244 -14.45 -10.37 -1.45
C CYS A 244 -15.14 -11.74 -1.32
N ASN A 245 -16.32 -11.93 -1.93
CA ASN A 245 -17.00 -13.22 -1.96
C ASN A 245 -16.30 -14.23 -2.90
N GLU A 246 -15.60 -13.73 -3.90
CA GLU A 246 -14.92 -14.52 -4.93
C GLU A 246 -13.41 -14.63 -4.70
N ASN A 247 -12.83 -13.78 -3.82
CA ASN A 247 -11.39 -13.67 -3.63
C ASN A 247 -11.00 -13.55 -2.15
N ASP A 248 -9.85 -14.13 -1.81
CA ASP A 248 -9.30 -14.13 -0.44
C ASP A 248 -8.16 -13.10 -0.26
N VAL A 249 -7.77 -12.40 -1.30
CA VAL A 249 -6.69 -11.40 -1.29
C VAL A 249 -7.15 -10.13 -1.97
N THR A 250 -7.11 -9.02 -1.24
CA THR A 250 -7.48 -7.69 -1.75
C THR A 250 -6.28 -6.75 -1.87
N ALA A 251 -5.15 -7.10 -1.27
CA ALA A 251 -3.93 -6.31 -1.32
C ALA A 251 -3.50 -6.04 -2.77
N GLY A 252 -3.30 -4.77 -3.12
CA GLY A 252 -2.89 -4.34 -4.46
C GLY A 252 -3.98 -4.42 -5.55
N VAL A 253 -5.24 -4.64 -5.17
CA VAL A 253 -6.38 -4.66 -6.09
C VAL A 253 -7.08 -3.31 -6.14
N PHE A 254 -7.43 -2.75 -4.99
CA PHE A 254 -8.14 -1.48 -4.87
C PHE A 254 -7.17 -0.31 -4.72
N THR A 255 -7.61 0.85 -5.20
CA THR A 255 -6.83 2.08 -5.21
C THR A 255 -7.19 2.98 -4.03
N LEU A 256 -6.36 4.00 -3.79
CA LEU A 256 -6.67 5.03 -2.80
C LEU A 256 -7.95 5.81 -3.18
N GLN A 257 -8.25 5.95 -4.48
CA GLN A 257 -9.50 6.54 -4.95
C GLN A 257 -10.71 5.69 -4.57
N ASP A 258 -10.61 4.35 -4.68
CA ASP A 258 -11.69 3.45 -4.27
C ASP A 258 -11.98 3.58 -2.76
N GLU A 259 -10.95 3.76 -1.92
CA GLU A 259 -11.13 3.99 -0.48
C GLU A 259 -11.97 5.26 -0.18
N LEU A 260 -11.79 6.32 -0.97
CA LEU A 260 -12.59 7.54 -0.85
C LEU A 260 -14.07 7.33 -1.21
N GLU A 261 -14.41 6.23 -1.88
CA GLU A 261 -15.79 5.94 -2.30
C GLU A 261 -16.57 5.10 -1.27
N TYR A 262 -15.90 4.24 -0.47
CA TYR A 262 -16.60 3.33 0.45
C TYR A 262 -16.05 3.32 1.89
N ASN A 263 -14.82 3.77 2.15
CA ASN A 263 -14.25 3.69 3.49
C ASN A 263 -14.84 4.78 4.41
N PRO A 264 -15.62 4.45 5.45
CA PRO A 264 -16.27 5.45 6.28
C PRO A 264 -15.27 6.33 7.05
N PHE A 265 -14.06 5.85 7.33
CA PHE A 265 -13.00 6.63 7.98
C PHE A 265 -12.38 7.69 7.05
N MET A 266 -12.60 7.58 5.73
CA MET A 266 -12.19 8.57 4.74
C MET A 266 -13.36 9.42 4.22
N ARG A 267 -14.58 9.18 4.71
CA ARG A 267 -15.84 9.83 4.30
C ARG A 267 -16.57 10.49 5.49
N LEU A 268 -15.82 11.09 6.39
CA LEU A 268 -16.33 11.60 7.68
C LEU A 268 -17.43 12.68 7.55
N ASP A 269 -17.54 13.31 6.39
CA ASP A 269 -18.55 14.34 6.09
C ASP A 269 -19.76 13.78 5.32
N ASP A 270 -19.74 12.49 4.93
CA ASP A 270 -20.87 11.82 4.27
C ASP A 270 -22.07 11.74 5.23
N PRO A 271 -23.27 12.19 4.82
CA PRO A 271 -24.45 12.16 5.69
C PRO A 271 -24.77 10.76 6.23
N THR A 272 -24.59 9.69 5.43
CA THR A 272 -24.83 8.31 5.87
C THR A 272 -23.86 7.88 6.95
N VAL A 273 -22.59 8.28 6.83
CA VAL A 273 -21.55 8.04 7.85
C VAL A 273 -21.89 8.78 9.14
N ARG A 274 -22.34 10.04 9.04
CA ARG A 274 -22.74 10.84 10.20
C ARG A 274 -23.98 10.28 10.89
N ASP A 275 -24.98 9.84 10.13
CA ASP A 275 -26.15 9.16 10.68
C ASP A 275 -25.77 7.88 11.43
N ALA A 276 -24.86 7.07 10.88
CA ALA A 276 -24.37 5.86 11.54
C ALA A 276 -23.76 6.10 12.92
N VAL A 277 -23.12 7.26 13.12
CA VAL A 277 -22.55 7.68 14.42
C VAL A 277 -23.51 8.54 15.26
N LYS A 278 -24.79 8.62 14.88
CA LYS A 278 -25.83 9.41 15.55
C LYS A 278 -25.53 10.93 15.55
N ASP A 279 -25.09 11.43 14.41
CA ASP A 279 -24.83 12.86 14.18
C ASP A 279 -25.48 13.38 12.88
N PRO A 280 -26.80 13.19 12.68
CA PRO A 280 -27.46 13.60 11.45
C PRO A 280 -27.44 15.12 11.23
N GLN A 281 -27.19 15.90 12.28
CA GLN A 281 -27.11 17.35 12.23
C GLN A 281 -25.71 17.88 11.91
N GLY A 282 -24.70 16.99 11.85
CA GLY A 282 -23.32 17.38 11.58
C GLY A 282 -22.67 18.22 12.69
N SER A 283 -23.05 17.99 13.94
CA SER A 283 -22.57 18.76 15.09
C SER A 283 -21.21 18.28 15.63
N LEU A 284 -20.84 17.04 15.34
CA LEU A 284 -19.58 16.46 15.78
C LEU A 284 -18.40 16.96 14.92
N THR A 285 -17.26 17.12 15.56
CA THR A 285 -16.00 17.29 14.82
C THR A 285 -15.65 15.99 14.07
N ARG A 286 -14.82 16.07 13.03
CA ARG A 286 -14.33 14.90 12.28
C ARG A 286 -13.63 13.90 13.21
N ALA A 287 -12.83 14.38 14.17
CA ALA A 287 -12.20 13.56 15.20
C ALA A 287 -13.23 12.74 16.01
N GLN A 288 -14.31 13.39 16.45
CA GLN A 288 -15.38 12.72 17.19
C GLN A 288 -16.13 11.69 16.34
N VAL A 289 -16.34 11.96 15.04
CA VAL A 289 -16.91 10.99 14.09
C VAL A 289 -15.98 9.77 13.96
N THR A 290 -14.67 10.00 13.81
CA THR A 290 -13.66 8.96 13.72
C THR A 290 -13.62 8.06 14.96
N ASP A 291 -13.64 8.66 16.16
CA ASP A 291 -13.70 7.94 17.45
C ASP A 291 -14.96 7.08 17.58
N ARG A 292 -16.12 7.64 17.20
CA ARG A 292 -17.39 6.89 17.23
C ARG A 292 -17.42 5.75 16.26
N LEU A 293 -16.93 5.92 15.02
CA LEU A 293 -16.80 4.85 14.03
C LEU A 293 -15.89 3.73 14.58
N ARG A 294 -14.72 4.09 15.15
CA ARG A 294 -13.79 3.11 15.73
C ARG A 294 -14.43 2.35 16.90
N THR A 295 -15.15 3.07 17.75
CA THR A 295 -15.90 2.47 18.87
C THR A 295 -16.97 1.49 18.38
N LEU A 296 -17.72 1.84 17.33
CA LEU A 296 -18.71 0.92 16.72
C LEU A 296 -18.04 -0.32 16.18
N LYS A 297 -16.92 -0.18 15.45
CA LYS A 297 -16.20 -1.29 14.89
C LYS A 297 -15.58 -2.21 15.96
N ASN A 298 -15.13 -1.65 17.09
CA ASN A 298 -14.54 -2.44 18.19
C ASN A 298 -15.57 -3.32 18.94
N LYS A 299 -16.87 -3.07 18.75
CA LYS A 299 -17.97 -3.85 19.36
C LYS A 299 -18.46 -5.00 18.49
N MET A 300 -17.95 -5.13 17.29
CA MET A 300 -18.26 -6.19 16.34
C MET A 300 -17.15 -7.25 16.30
#